data_f101362b4c87e964d825dbf2bac9bca6
#
_entry.id   f101362b4c87e964d825dbf2bac9bca6
#
_cell.length_a   1.000
_cell.length_b   1.000
_cell.length_c   1.000
_cell.angle_alpha   90.00
_cell.angle_beta   90.00
_cell.angle_gamma   90.00
#
_symmetry.space_group_name_H-M   'P 1'
#
loop_
_entity.id
_entity.type
_entity.pdbx_description
1 polymer ?
#
loop_
_entity_poly.entity_id
_entity_poly.type
_entity_poly.pdbx_seq_one_letter_code
_entity_poly.pdbx_strand_id
1 'polypeptide(L)'
;MIFRWSIWGEHTSKSIELLKYSILSFKKQFGDEHEYVVYTDNPKVLELNLNGIAKVLDFNATQKNEYDIKSKATWMKWCPTARLDIKQTEFYIDSDVFLLEYPNDIDIFLKNPQLKFGIMDEFYGQPWQHGAMQRKATKDTPFVNAGFFVQKSGHSISGDLLEELAWWKKNIARDEQTHHDEQGALAIALTKYLNKGELCIFPKEKYMLIGPNENKDIESLEQVTLFHAVYPDHPAFYKFKGYLNKILGLF
;
A
#
# COMPACT_ATOMS: atom_id res chain seq x y z
N MET A 1 1.37 14.39 -8.73
CA MET A 1 0.85 13.29 -7.88
C MET A 1 1.82 13.05 -6.75
N ILE A 2 1.37 12.43 -5.67
CA ILE A 2 2.18 12.04 -4.52
C ILE A 2 2.21 10.53 -4.42
N PHE A 3 3.39 9.94 -4.38
CA PHE A 3 3.61 8.51 -4.14
C PHE A 3 4.19 8.36 -2.75
N ARG A 4 3.49 7.60 -1.89
CA ARG A 4 3.74 7.54 -0.47
C ARG A 4 3.96 6.10 0.00
N TRP A 5 5.05 5.91 0.73
CA TRP A 5 5.37 4.69 1.49
C TRP A 5 5.40 4.99 2.98
N SER A 6 5.28 3.95 3.78
CA SER A 6 5.51 4.01 5.23
C SER A 6 6.35 2.81 5.64
N ILE A 7 7.41 3.06 6.41
CA ILE A 7 8.27 2.01 6.96
C ILE A 7 8.60 2.35 8.42
N TRP A 8 8.55 1.37 9.31
CA TRP A 8 8.72 1.58 10.75
C TRP A 8 9.42 0.40 11.41
N GLY A 9 9.90 0.62 12.66
CA GLY A 9 10.61 -0.36 13.45
C GLY A 9 12.05 -0.55 12.98
N GLU A 10 12.55 -1.76 12.94
CA GLU A 10 13.92 -2.05 12.56
C GLU A 10 14.11 -1.96 11.04
N HIS A 11 14.94 -1.00 10.62
CA HIS A 11 15.27 -0.81 9.20
C HIS A 11 16.43 -1.74 8.81
N THR A 12 16.11 -2.98 8.48
CA THR A 12 17.08 -3.96 8.00
C THR A 12 17.54 -3.61 6.58
N SER A 13 18.73 -4.11 6.19
CA SER A 13 19.22 -3.98 4.80
C SER A 13 18.20 -4.53 3.79
N LYS A 14 17.49 -5.60 4.15
CA LYS A 14 16.44 -6.22 3.34
C LYS A 14 15.23 -5.31 3.15
N SER A 15 14.70 -4.72 4.24
CA SER A 15 13.53 -3.83 4.16
C SER A 15 13.84 -2.54 3.40
N ILE A 16 15.06 -2.01 3.56
CA ILE A 16 15.54 -0.85 2.80
C ILE A 16 15.71 -1.19 1.31
N GLU A 17 16.19 -2.37 0.99
CA GLU A 17 16.32 -2.82 -0.40
C GLU A 17 14.98 -2.91 -1.09
N LEU A 18 13.99 -3.59 -0.48
CA LEU A 18 12.62 -3.67 -0.99
C LEU A 18 12.07 -2.28 -1.28
N LEU A 19 12.13 -1.38 -0.29
CA LEU A 19 11.66 0.00 -0.41
C LEU A 19 12.33 0.75 -1.57
N LYS A 20 13.66 0.63 -1.72
CA LYS A 20 14.40 1.26 -2.84
C LYS A 20 13.90 0.79 -4.19
N TYR A 21 13.77 -0.52 -4.37
CA TYR A 21 13.26 -1.08 -5.63
C TYR A 21 11.82 -0.67 -5.90
N SER A 22 10.98 -0.63 -4.85
CA SER A 22 9.61 -0.13 -4.97
C SER A 22 9.61 1.31 -5.48
N ILE A 23 10.27 2.25 -4.78
CA ILE A 23 10.34 3.66 -5.19
C ILE A 23 10.87 3.82 -6.61
N LEU A 24 12.00 3.16 -6.93
CA LEU A 24 12.62 3.27 -8.24
C LEU A 24 11.71 2.73 -9.36
N SER A 25 10.91 1.69 -9.09
CA SER A 25 9.97 1.15 -10.07
C SER A 25 8.87 2.15 -10.41
N PHE A 26 8.34 2.86 -9.43
CA PHE A 26 7.36 3.92 -9.67
C PHE A 26 7.99 5.15 -10.35
N LYS A 27 9.18 5.58 -9.92
CA LYS A 27 9.91 6.69 -10.58
C LYS A 27 10.23 6.38 -12.04
N LYS A 28 10.58 5.14 -12.37
CA LYS A 28 10.87 4.71 -13.75
C LYS A 28 9.66 4.89 -14.67
N GLN A 29 8.45 4.64 -14.16
CA GLN A 29 7.24 4.67 -14.96
C GLN A 29 6.55 6.04 -14.97
N PHE A 30 6.59 6.77 -13.84
CA PHE A 30 5.90 8.05 -13.70
C PHE A 30 6.79 9.27 -13.88
N GLY A 31 8.13 9.12 -13.83
CA GLY A 31 9.07 10.23 -13.95
C GLY A 31 9.39 10.92 -12.62
N ASP A 32 10.29 11.91 -12.69
CA ASP A 32 10.82 12.64 -11.52
C ASP A 32 10.01 13.89 -11.15
N GLU A 33 9.03 14.27 -11.95
CA GLU A 33 8.20 15.47 -11.74
C GLU A 33 7.13 15.29 -10.63
N HIS A 34 7.10 14.13 -10.00
CA HIS A 34 6.15 13.80 -8.95
C HIS A 34 6.82 13.77 -7.57
N GLU A 35 6.02 13.86 -6.51
CA GLU A 35 6.52 13.75 -5.14
C GLU A 35 6.59 12.28 -4.71
N TYR A 36 7.77 11.84 -4.30
CA TYR A 36 8.04 10.51 -3.73
C TYR A 36 8.38 10.69 -2.27
N VAL A 37 7.55 10.14 -1.37
CA VAL A 37 7.61 10.43 0.07
C VAL A 37 7.62 9.14 0.86
N VAL A 38 8.49 9.05 1.87
CA VAL A 38 8.52 7.93 2.81
C VAL A 38 8.35 8.44 4.23
N TYR A 39 7.30 7.97 4.90
CA TYR A 39 7.12 8.18 6.32
C TYR A 39 7.84 7.10 7.13
N THR A 40 8.51 7.51 8.21
CA THR A 40 9.26 6.62 9.07
C THR A 40 9.37 7.13 10.50
N ASP A 41 9.61 6.24 11.45
CA ASP A 41 9.98 6.54 12.85
C ASP A 41 11.49 6.77 13.03
N ASN A 42 12.31 6.51 11.99
CA ASN A 42 13.76 6.69 12.01
C ASN A 42 14.28 7.42 10.77
N PRO A 43 13.97 8.72 10.60
CA PRO A 43 14.28 9.47 9.38
C PRO A 43 15.76 9.55 9.07
N LYS A 44 16.64 9.70 10.07
CA LYS A 44 18.10 9.83 9.86
C LYS A 44 18.69 8.60 9.17
N VAL A 45 18.30 7.41 9.61
CA VAL A 45 18.78 6.15 9.01
C VAL A 45 18.27 6.03 7.58
N LEU A 46 17.01 6.37 7.37
CA LEU A 46 16.39 6.21 6.07
C LEU A 46 16.90 7.24 5.05
N GLU A 47 17.13 8.49 5.43
CA GLU A 47 17.73 9.53 4.57
C GLU A 47 19.09 9.10 4.03
N LEU A 48 19.97 8.58 4.90
CA LEU A 48 21.29 8.08 4.52
C LEU A 48 21.18 6.92 3.51
N ASN A 49 20.23 6.04 3.69
CA ASN A 49 20.07 4.88 2.84
C ASN A 49 19.39 5.21 1.51
N LEU A 50 18.39 6.09 1.49
CA LEU A 50 17.66 6.47 0.26
C LEU A 50 18.45 7.43 -0.62
N ASN A 51 19.44 8.16 -0.07
CA ASN A 51 20.31 9.04 -0.82
C ASN A 51 19.59 9.96 -1.82
N GLY A 52 18.48 10.58 -1.37
CA GLY A 52 17.71 11.54 -2.15
C GLY A 52 16.74 10.97 -3.19
N ILE A 53 16.57 9.64 -3.29
CA ILE A 53 15.59 9.05 -4.22
C ILE A 53 14.14 9.33 -3.82
N ALA A 54 13.88 9.62 -2.54
CA ALA A 54 12.60 10.09 -2.03
C ALA A 54 12.78 11.04 -0.86
N LYS A 55 11.78 11.86 -0.59
CA LYS A 55 11.71 12.73 0.59
C LYS A 55 11.33 11.89 1.81
N VAL A 56 12.11 11.98 2.87
CA VAL A 56 11.83 11.29 4.14
C VAL A 56 11.10 12.21 5.10
N LEU A 57 10.05 11.71 5.73
CA LEU A 57 9.24 12.44 6.72
C LEU A 57 9.14 11.63 8.01
N ASP A 58 9.25 12.33 9.14
CA ASP A 58 9.12 11.74 10.46
C ASP A 58 7.64 11.62 10.87
N PHE A 59 7.15 10.43 11.18
CA PHE A 59 5.81 10.25 11.75
C PHE A 59 5.62 11.06 13.03
N ASN A 60 6.64 11.08 13.90
CA ASN A 60 6.54 11.68 15.22
C ASN A 60 6.38 13.21 15.15
N ALA A 61 6.88 13.83 14.06
CA ALA A 61 6.72 15.25 13.82
C ALA A 61 5.31 15.62 13.33
N THR A 62 4.62 14.68 12.68
CA THR A 62 3.35 14.93 12.00
C THR A 62 2.12 14.53 12.80
N GLN A 63 2.19 13.40 13.54
CA GLN A 63 1.06 12.90 14.35
C GLN A 63 1.54 12.14 15.58
N LYS A 64 1.52 12.80 16.73
CA LYS A 64 1.82 12.15 18.01
C LYS A 64 0.68 11.22 18.41
N ASN A 65 0.98 9.93 18.60
CA ASN A 65 0.14 8.95 19.30
C ASN A 65 -1.19 8.55 18.65
N GLU A 66 -1.38 8.75 17.33
CA GLU A 66 -2.61 8.31 16.69
C GLU A 66 -2.68 6.77 16.62
N TYR A 67 -1.56 6.13 16.33
CA TYR A 67 -1.43 4.68 16.23
C TYR A 67 -0.46 4.10 17.27
N ASP A 68 -0.76 2.90 17.76
CA ASP A 68 0.16 2.13 18.57
C ASP A 68 1.11 1.33 17.68
N ILE A 69 2.35 1.79 17.55
CA ILE A 69 3.39 1.11 16.76
C ILE A 69 3.78 -0.27 17.30
N LYS A 70 3.40 -0.59 18.56
CA LYS A 70 3.60 -1.92 19.15
C LYS A 70 2.45 -2.88 18.86
N SER A 71 1.43 -2.44 18.16
CA SER A 71 0.34 -3.28 17.70
C SER A 71 0.87 -4.34 16.72
N LYS A 72 0.27 -5.53 16.72
CA LYS A 72 0.51 -6.52 15.67
C LYS A 72 -0.06 -6.08 14.33
N ALA A 73 -1.10 -5.27 14.34
CA ALA A 73 -1.71 -4.73 13.14
C ALA A 73 -0.81 -3.65 12.50
N THR A 74 -0.86 -3.55 11.19
CA THR A 74 0.02 -2.69 10.37
C THR A 74 -0.53 -1.26 10.22
N TRP A 75 -1.19 -0.73 11.28
CA TRP A 75 -1.81 0.60 11.26
C TRP A 75 -0.85 1.75 10.93
N MET A 76 0.44 1.58 11.21
CA MET A 76 1.46 2.60 10.89
C MET A 76 1.56 2.92 9.39
N LYS A 77 1.11 2.02 8.52
CA LYS A 77 0.97 2.29 7.07
C LYS A 77 0.16 3.56 6.79
N TRP A 78 -0.86 3.81 7.59
CA TRP A 78 -1.78 4.94 7.45
C TRP A 78 -1.38 6.17 8.26
N CYS A 79 -0.21 6.15 8.90
CA CYS A 79 0.28 7.29 9.67
C CYS A 79 1.10 8.26 8.77
N PRO A 80 0.77 9.56 8.77
CA PRO A 80 -0.47 10.16 9.28
C PRO A 80 -1.67 9.80 8.40
N THR A 81 -2.88 9.73 8.96
CA THR A 81 -4.11 9.52 8.17
C THR A 81 -4.39 10.69 7.24
N ALA A 82 -4.03 11.90 7.68
CA ALA A 82 -4.17 13.08 6.86
C ALA A 82 -3.31 12.98 5.60
N ARG A 83 -3.90 13.38 4.47
CA ARG A 83 -3.20 13.50 3.21
C ARG A 83 -2.16 14.62 3.25
N LEU A 84 -1.05 14.45 2.53
CA LEU A 84 -0.04 15.49 2.35
C LEU A 84 -0.61 16.73 1.66
N ASP A 85 -1.35 16.51 0.58
CA ASP A 85 -2.06 17.56 -0.14
C ASP A 85 -3.37 17.01 -0.72
N ILE A 86 -4.49 17.48 -0.19
CA ILE A 86 -5.83 17.10 -0.67
C ILE A 86 -6.06 17.45 -2.15
N LYS A 87 -5.32 18.42 -2.69
CA LYS A 87 -5.44 18.87 -4.08
C LYS A 87 -4.73 17.96 -5.07
N GLN A 88 -3.87 17.06 -4.61
CA GLN A 88 -3.14 16.12 -5.45
C GLN A 88 -3.70 14.70 -5.29
N THR A 89 -3.61 13.87 -6.33
CA THR A 89 -3.82 12.43 -6.19
C THR A 89 -2.68 11.83 -5.38
N GLU A 90 -2.99 10.97 -4.40
CA GLU A 90 -2.03 10.35 -3.49
C GLU A 90 -2.14 8.82 -3.54
N PHE A 91 -1.00 8.18 -3.76
CA PHE A 91 -0.84 6.73 -3.81
C PHE A 91 -0.22 6.25 -2.50
N TYR A 92 -0.82 5.24 -1.88
CA TYR A 92 -0.30 4.54 -0.72
C TYR A 92 0.23 3.19 -1.19
N ILE A 93 1.52 2.93 -0.94
CA ILE A 93 2.25 1.83 -1.55
C ILE A 93 3.05 1.11 -0.47
N ASP A 94 2.94 -0.21 -0.41
CA ASP A 94 3.79 -1.03 0.45
C ASP A 94 5.22 -1.13 -0.12
N SER A 95 6.19 -1.32 0.76
CA SER A 95 7.61 -1.38 0.36
C SER A 95 7.97 -2.58 -0.52
N ASP A 96 7.10 -3.57 -0.61
CA ASP A 96 7.22 -4.80 -1.39
C ASP A 96 6.30 -4.86 -2.62
N VAL A 97 5.83 -3.68 -3.06
CA VAL A 97 5.04 -3.49 -4.29
C VAL A 97 5.92 -2.90 -5.39
N PHE A 98 5.93 -3.51 -6.56
CA PHE A 98 6.81 -3.15 -7.68
C PHE A 98 6.02 -2.93 -8.96
N LEU A 99 6.24 -1.77 -9.60
CA LEU A 99 5.61 -1.39 -10.85
C LEU A 99 6.51 -1.82 -12.02
N LEU A 100 5.99 -2.65 -12.93
CA LEU A 100 6.75 -3.23 -14.04
C LEU A 100 6.61 -2.41 -15.33
N GLU A 101 5.44 -1.87 -15.57
CA GLU A 101 5.11 -1.06 -16.74
C GLU A 101 4.23 0.13 -16.38
N TYR A 102 4.06 1.07 -17.30
CA TYR A 102 3.17 2.21 -17.09
C TYR A 102 1.71 1.76 -16.93
N PRO A 103 1.04 2.14 -15.83
CA PRO A 103 -0.28 1.59 -15.50
C PRO A 103 -1.40 2.36 -16.21
N ASN A 104 -1.71 2.00 -17.47
CA ASN A 104 -2.77 2.65 -18.24
C ASN A 104 -4.15 2.61 -17.54
N ASP A 105 -4.41 1.60 -16.70
CA ASP A 105 -5.63 1.49 -15.90
C ASP A 105 -5.74 2.65 -14.88
N ILE A 106 -4.61 3.16 -14.38
CA ILE A 106 -4.57 4.35 -13.50
C ILE A 106 -5.03 5.59 -14.27
N ASP A 107 -4.61 5.78 -15.52
CA ASP A 107 -5.07 6.89 -16.35
C ASP A 107 -6.59 6.85 -16.57
N ILE A 108 -7.13 5.65 -16.85
CA ILE A 108 -8.57 5.44 -16.99
C ILE A 108 -9.29 5.79 -15.70
N PHE A 109 -8.77 5.29 -14.56
CA PHE A 109 -9.28 5.62 -13.23
C PHE A 109 -9.26 7.13 -12.98
N LEU A 110 -8.13 7.81 -13.22
CA LEU A 110 -7.97 9.24 -12.96
C LEU A 110 -8.91 10.10 -13.81
N LYS A 111 -9.17 9.71 -15.06
CA LYS A 111 -10.07 10.43 -15.98
C LYS A 111 -11.55 10.20 -15.68
N ASN A 112 -11.93 9.15 -14.97
CA ASN A 112 -13.33 8.86 -14.65
C ASN A 112 -13.80 9.73 -13.46
N PRO A 113 -14.69 10.72 -13.66
CA PRO A 113 -15.10 11.64 -12.59
C PRO A 113 -15.93 10.98 -11.47
N GLN A 114 -16.55 9.81 -11.74
CA GLN A 114 -17.32 9.08 -10.75
C GLN A 114 -16.44 8.41 -9.71
N LEU A 115 -15.26 7.94 -10.11
CA LEU A 115 -14.36 7.21 -9.22
C LEU A 115 -13.58 8.16 -8.31
N LYS A 116 -13.48 7.81 -7.03
CA LYS A 116 -12.78 8.56 -5.98
C LYS A 116 -11.56 7.83 -5.45
N PHE A 117 -11.67 6.50 -5.35
CA PHE A 117 -10.66 5.62 -4.79
C PHE A 117 -10.36 4.46 -5.73
N GLY A 118 -9.10 4.02 -5.73
CA GLY A 118 -8.63 2.84 -6.45
C GLY A 118 -7.84 1.93 -5.51
N ILE A 119 -7.98 0.61 -5.65
CA ILE A 119 -7.32 -0.37 -4.77
C ILE A 119 -7.07 -1.68 -5.51
N MET A 120 -6.04 -2.42 -5.10
CA MET A 120 -5.81 -3.79 -5.57
C MET A 120 -6.90 -4.74 -5.09
N ASP A 121 -7.23 -5.71 -5.95
CA ASP A 121 -8.04 -6.87 -5.56
C ASP A 121 -7.24 -7.81 -4.62
N GLU A 122 -7.94 -8.48 -3.71
CA GLU A 122 -7.36 -9.54 -2.89
C GLU A 122 -7.63 -10.91 -3.52
N PHE A 123 -6.56 -11.65 -3.80
CA PHE A 123 -6.63 -12.86 -4.61
C PHE A 123 -7.49 -13.98 -4.01
N TYR A 124 -7.41 -14.15 -2.67
CA TYR A 124 -8.03 -15.33 -2.02
C TYR A 124 -9.49 -15.13 -1.64
N GLY A 125 -9.96 -13.88 -1.44
CA GLY A 125 -11.35 -13.56 -1.09
C GLY A 125 -11.86 -14.29 0.16
N GLN A 126 -11.03 -14.43 1.18
CA GLN A 126 -11.37 -15.18 2.39
C GLN A 126 -11.56 -14.25 3.60
N PRO A 127 -12.54 -14.52 4.49
CA PRO A 127 -12.84 -13.66 5.64
C PRO A 127 -11.64 -13.35 6.55
N TRP A 128 -10.68 -14.26 6.69
CA TRP A 128 -9.47 -14.03 7.50
C TRP A 128 -8.60 -12.87 6.98
N GLN A 129 -8.77 -12.47 5.72
CA GLN A 129 -8.06 -11.33 5.13
C GLN A 129 -8.53 -9.97 5.68
N HIS A 130 -9.67 -9.95 6.36
CA HIS A 130 -10.12 -8.80 7.14
C HIS A 130 -9.57 -8.80 8.58
N GLY A 131 -8.75 -9.80 8.96
CA GLY A 131 -8.25 -9.94 10.32
C GLY A 131 -9.36 -9.99 11.36
N ALA A 132 -9.13 -9.39 12.54
CA ALA A 132 -10.14 -9.28 13.58
C ALA A 132 -11.31 -8.35 13.18
N MET A 133 -11.11 -7.49 12.16
CA MET A 133 -12.15 -6.61 11.62
C MET A 133 -13.28 -7.38 10.91
N GLN A 134 -13.11 -8.68 10.62
CA GLN A 134 -14.20 -9.54 10.13
C GLN A 134 -15.45 -9.51 11.03
N ARG A 135 -15.30 -9.17 12.33
CA ARG A 135 -16.42 -8.99 13.27
C ARG A 135 -17.34 -7.81 12.91
N LYS A 136 -16.83 -6.84 12.16
CA LYS A 136 -17.57 -5.66 11.70
C LYS A 136 -17.89 -5.73 10.21
N ALA A 137 -17.15 -6.52 9.44
CA ALA A 137 -17.36 -6.70 8.02
C ALA A 137 -18.76 -7.27 7.73
N THR A 138 -19.33 -6.87 6.62
CA THR A 138 -20.63 -7.35 6.12
C THR A 138 -20.41 -8.15 4.84
N LYS A 139 -21.48 -8.76 4.30
CA LYS A 139 -21.42 -9.48 3.02
C LYS A 139 -21.04 -8.58 1.83
N ASP A 140 -21.24 -7.27 1.97
CA ASP A 140 -20.94 -6.28 0.93
C ASP A 140 -19.53 -5.69 1.08
N THR A 141 -18.80 -6.05 2.15
CA THR A 141 -17.42 -5.60 2.36
C THR A 141 -16.50 -6.26 1.33
N PRO A 142 -15.78 -5.48 0.50
CA PRO A 142 -14.93 -6.04 -0.55
C PRO A 142 -13.70 -6.76 0.04
N PHE A 143 -13.20 -7.74 -0.69
CA PHE A 143 -11.88 -8.30 -0.47
C PHE A 143 -10.88 -7.51 -1.29
N VAL A 144 -10.06 -6.71 -0.60
CA VAL A 144 -9.11 -5.79 -1.24
C VAL A 144 -7.76 -5.85 -0.54
N ASN A 145 -6.69 -5.65 -1.30
CA ASN A 145 -5.34 -5.64 -0.76
C ASN A 145 -4.85 -4.21 -0.55
N ALA A 146 -4.44 -3.91 0.67
CA ALA A 146 -4.00 -2.58 1.08
C ALA A 146 -2.58 -2.22 0.60
N GLY A 147 -1.88 -3.10 -0.11
CA GLY A 147 -0.51 -2.86 -0.60
C GLY A 147 -0.42 -1.77 -1.67
N PHE A 148 -1.52 -1.53 -2.40
CA PHE A 148 -1.59 -0.43 -3.37
C PHE A 148 -2.98 0.19 -3.35
N PHE A 149 -3.05 1.44 -2.89
CA PHE A 149 -4.29 2.19 -2.74
C PHE A 149 -4.12 3.63 -3.25
N VAL A 150 -5.13 4.16 -3.93
CA VAL A 150 -5.11 5.47 -4.58
C VAL A 150 -6.29 6.31 -4.11
N GLN A 151 -6.02 7.55 -3.74
CA GLN A 151 -7.02 8.57 -3.45
C GLN A 151 -6.91 9.72 -4.46
N LYS A 152 -7.96 9.99 -5.20
CA LYS A 152 -7.98 11.13 -6.14
C LYS A 152 -7.96 12.48 -5.41
N SER A 153 -7.53 13.52 -6.10
CA SER A 153 -7.59 14.89 -5.60
C SER A 153 -9.00 15.25 -5.13
N GLY A 154 -9.11 16.01 -4.04
CA GLY A 154 -10.38 16.41 -3.44
C GLY A 154 -11.05 15.36 -2.56
N HIS A 155 -10.55 14.12 -2.49
CA HIS A 155 -11.15 13.04 -1.71
C HIS A 155 -10.18 12.52 -0.64
N SER A 156 -10.70 12.08 0.51
CA SER A 156 -9.92 11.51 1.60
C SER A 156 -10.71 10.42 2.33
N ILE A 157 -10.03 9.29 2.58
CA ILE A 157 -10.54 8.20 3.42
C ILE A 157 -10.20 8.40 4.91
N SER A 158 -9.46 9.46 5.26
CA SER A 158 -8.89 9.65 6.61
C SER A 158 -9.92 9.58 7.72
N GLY A 159 -11.06 10.27 7.55
CA GLY A 159 -12.13 10.26 8.56
C GLY A 159 -12.68 8.86 8.78
N ASP A 160 -12.96 8.15 7.70
CA ASP A 160 -13.49 6.78 7.75
C ASP A 160 -12.49 5.81 8.42
N LEU A 161 -11.19 5.92 8.10
CA LEU A 161 -10.15 5.10 8.73
C LEU A 161 -10.00 5.40 10.22
N LEU A 162 -10.14 6.66 10.64
CA LEU A 162 -10.10 7.04 12.06
C LEU A 162 -11.29 6.46 12.83
N GLU A 163 -12.48 6.42 12.23
CA GLU A 163 -13.65 5.76 12.81
C GLU A 163 -13.42 4.25 12.98
N GLU A 164 -12.82 3.60 11.96
CA GLU A 164 -12.49 2.18 12.03
C GLU A 164 -11.41 1.89 13.07
N LEU A 165 -10.38 2.73 13.16
CA LEU A 165 -9.34 2.63 14.18
C LEU A 165 -9.92 2.80 15.60
N ALA A 166 -10.82 3.75 15.79
CA ALA A 166 -11.49 3.95 17.08
C ALA A 166 -12.33 2.73 17.48
N TRP A 167 -13.06 2.15 16.52
CA TRP A 167 -13.81 0.91 16.73
C TRP A 167 -12.87 -0.25 17.09
N TRP A 168 -11.79 -0.43 16.33
CA TRP A 168 -10.79 -1.48 16.56
C TRP A 168 -10.16 -1.38 17.95
N LYS A 169 -9.69 -0.19 18.36
CA LYS A 169 -9.12 0.04 19.70
C LYS A 169 -10.08 -0.31 20.83
N LYS A 170 -11.38 -0.12 20.60
CA LYS A 170 -12.43 -0.38 21.61
C LYS A 170 -12.81 -1.86 21.69
N ASN A 171 -12.77 -2.58 20.58
CA ASN A 171 -13.43 -3.89 20.45
C ASN A 171 -12.48 -5.07 20.24
N ILE A 172 -11.20 -4.82 19.89
CA ILE A 172 -10.23 -5.88 19.62
C ILE A 172 -9.16 -5.90 20.71
N ALA A 173 -9.14 -7.00 21.48
CA ALA A 173 -8.13 -7.20 22.50
C ALA A 173 -6.74 -7.45 21.86
N ARG A 174 -5.67 -7.13 22.60
CA ARG A 174 -4.29 -7.16 22.08
C ARG A 174 -3.86 -8.54 21.54
N ASP A 175 -4.32 -9.60 22.17
CA ASP A 175 -4.05 -10.99 21.80
C ASP A 175 -4.84 -11.44 20.55
N GLU A 176 -5.93 -10.76 20.24
CA GLU A 176 -6.77 -10.99 19.07
C GLU A 176 -6.31 -10.23 17.82
N GLN A 177 -5.39 -9.25 17.97
CA GLN A 177 -4.91 -8.42 16.88
C GLN A 177 -4.11 -9.22 15.87
N THR A 178 -4.34 -8.94 14.59
CA THR A 178 -3.65 -9.55 13.46
C THR A 178 -3.04 -8.49 12.54
N HIS A 179 -2.10 -8.91 11.70
CA HIS A 179 -1.49 -8.01 10.70
C HIS A 179 -2.42 -7.65 9.54
N HIS A 180 -3.61 -8.27 9.46
CA HIS A 180 -4.63 -7.95 8.46
C HIS A 180 -5.69 -6.93 8.95
N ASP A 181 -5.66 -6.54 10.22
CA ASP A 181 -6.71 -5.70 10.80
C ASP A 181 -6.85 -4.34 10.09
N GLU A 182 -5.75 -3.73 9.70
CA GLU A 182 -5.79 -2.45 9.00
C GLU A 182 -6.34 -2.58 7.57
N GLN A 183 -6.05 -3.68 6.89
CA GLN A 183 -6.62 -4.00 5.58
C GLN A 183 -8.13 -4.21 5.69
N GLY A 184 -8.57 -4.95 6.71
CA GLY A 184 -9.99 -5.15 7.00
C GLY A 184 -10.72 -3.84 7.31
N ALA A 185 -10.08 -2.94 8.05
CA ALA A 185 -10.62 -1.60 8.33
C ALA A 185 -10.76 -0.77 7.05
N LEU A 186 -9.74 -0.78 6.18
CA LEU A 186 -9.82 -0.11 4.89
C LEU A 186 -10.95 -0.69 4.02
N ALA A 187 -11.09 -2.02 3.97
CA ALA A 187 -12.16 -2.68 3.22
C ALA A 187 -13.56 -2.25 3.71
N ILE A 188 -13.76 -2.16 5.04
CA ILE A 188 -15.01 -1.70 5.65
C ILE A 188 -15.26 -0.23 5.29
N ALA A 189 -14.25 0.64 5.43
CA ALA A 189 -14.35 2.05 5.08
C ALA A 189 -14.71 2.26 3.60
N LEU A 190 -14.20 1.39 2.72
CA LEU A 190 -14.44 1.45 1.27
C LEU A 190 -15.80 0.89 0.85
N THR A 191 -16.49 0.12 1.68
CA THR A 191 -17.78 -0.53 1.33
C THR A 191 -18.83 0.47 0.81
N LYS A 192 -18.96 1.63 1.46
CA LYS A 192 -19.90 2.66 1.03
C LYS A 192 -19.59 3.28 -0.33
N TYR A 193 -18.31 3.33 -0.70
CA TYR A 193 -17.86 3.85 -1.99
C TYR A 193 -18.04 2.82 -3.09
N LEU A 194 -17.83 1.54 -2.79
CA LEU A 194 -18.16 0.44 -3.71
C LEU A 194 -19.65 0.46 -4.07
N ASN A 195 -20.52 0.55 -3.06
CA ASN A 195 -21.98 0.56 -3.24
C ASN A 195 -22.49 1.77 -4.06
N LYS A 196 -21.71 2.86 -4.11
CA LYS A 196 -22.00 4.06 -4.91
C LYS A 196 -21.36 4.05 -6.29
N GLY A 197 -20.56 3.03 -6.63
CA GLY A 197 -19.78 3.01 -7.87
C GLY A 197 -18.62 4.02 -7.89
N GLU A 198 -18.11 4.41 -6.72
CA GLU A 198 -17.06 5.40 -6.52
C GLU A 198 -15.67 4.76 -6.24
N LEU A 199 -15.62 3.44 -6.13
CA LEU A 199 -14.41 2.63 -5.93
C LEU A 199 -14.05 1.87 -7.20
N CYS A 200 -12.78 1.94 -7.61
CA CYS A 200 -12.19 1.09 -8.63
C CYS A 200 -11.39 -0.02 -7.94
N ILE A 201 -11.72 -1.27 -8.21
CA ILE A 201 -10.86 -2.41 -7.83
C ILE A 201 -10.06 -2.77 -9.09
N PHE A 202 -8.72 -2.64 -9.00
CA PHE A 202 -7.84 -2.93 -10.14
C PHE A 202 -7.79 -4.43 -10.42
N PRO A 203 -7.76 -4.85 -11.70
CA PRO A 203 -7.85 -6.26 -12.08
C PRO A 203 -6.65 -7.07 -11.59
N LYS A 204 -6.90 -8.16 -10.88
CA LYS A 204 -5.87 -9.03 -10.27
C LYS A 204 -4.90 -9.66 -11.26
N GLU A 205 -5.28 -9.77 -12.53
CA GLU A 205 -4.44 -10.27 -13.60
C GLU A 205 -3.29 -9.32 -13.93
N LYS A 206 -3.50 -8.02 -13.72
CA LYS A 206 -2.51 -6.96 -13.94
C LYS A 206 -1.85 -6.47 -12.65
N TYR A 207 -2.61 -6.45 -11.56
CA TYR A 207 -2.16 -6.03 -10.22
C TYR A 207 -2.04 -7.27 -9.36
N MET A 208 -0.95 -8.02 -9.56
CA MET A 208 -0.81 -9.38 -9.08
C MET A 208 -0.29 -9.43 -7.65
N LEU A 209 -0.96 -10.17 -6.80
CA LEU A 209 -0.46 -10.58 -5.49
C LEU A 209 0.31 -11.90 -5.65
N ILE A 210 1.55 -11.97 -5.17
CA ILE A 210 2.37 -13.18 -5.21
C ILE A 210 2.72 -13.59 -3.79
N GLY A 211 2.06 -14.63 -3.31
CA GLY A 211 2.29 -15.19 -1.98
C GLY A 211 3.63 -15.92 -1.86
N PRO A 212 4.11 -16.15 -0.63
CA PRO A 212 5.44 -16.72 -0.39
C PRO A 212 5.59 -18.16 -0.89
N ASN A 213 4.47 -18.89 -1.04
CA ASN A 213 4.43 -20.27 -1.51
C ASN A 213 4.05 -20.41 -3.00
N GLU A 214 3.83 -19.30 -3.69
CA GLU A 214 3.46 -19.31 -5.09
C GLU A 214 4.71 -19.39 -5.98
N ASN A 215 4.74 -20.39 -6.85
CA ASN A 215 5.81 -20.53 -7.83
C ASN A 215 5.36 -19.93 -9.18
N LYS A 216 5.55 -18.62 -9.35
CA LYS A 216 5.30 -17.92 -10.62
C LYS A 216 6.59 -17.84 -11.41
N ASP A 217 6.54 -18.00 -12.73
CA ASP A 217 7.67 -17.82 -13.64
C ASP A 217 7.71 -16.40 -14.22
N ILE A 218 8.82 -16.03 -14.89
CA ILE A 218 8.97 -14.70 -15.48
C ILE A 218 7.89 -14.47 -16.54
N GLU A 219 7.54 -15.48 -17.31
CA GLU A 219 6.49 -15.44 -18.33
C GLU A 219 5.12 -15.05 -17.72
N SER A 220 4.88 -15.41 -16.46
CA SER A 220 3.66 -15.00 -15.77
C SER A 220 3.60 -13.51 -15.46
N LEU A 221 4.69 -12.77 -15.61
CA LEU A 221 4.78 -11.31 -15.45
C LEU A 221 4.63 -10.52 -16.76
N GLU A 222 4.54 -11.16 -17.92
CA GLU A 222 4.50 -10.47 -19.22
C GLU A 222 3.31 -9.53 -19.41
N GLN A 223 2.20 -9.77 -18.67
CA GLN A 223 1.00 -8.94 -18.72
C GLN A 223 0.71 -8.25 -17.38
N VAL A 224 1.66 -8.33 -16.45
CA VAL A 224 1.51 -7.78 -15.11
C VAL A 224 2.05 -6.36 -15.08
N THR A 225 1.20 -5.43 -14.74
CA THR A 225 1.54 -4.02 -14.57
C THR A 225 2.25 -3.78 -13.24
N LEU A 226 1.79 -4.46 -12.19
CA LEU A 226 2.31 -4.31 -10.82
C LEU A 226 2.23 -5.65 -10.11
N PHE A 227 3.27 -6.00 -9.34
CA PHE A 227 3.18 -7.13 -8.43
C PHE A 227 3.52 -6.75 -6.98
N HIS A 228 2.85 -7.40 -6.04
CA HIS A 228 3.08 -7.31 -4.61
C HIS A 228 3.73 -8.62 -4.13
N ALA A 229 4.98 -8.55 -3.70
CA ALA A 229 5.75 -9.70 -3.20
C ALA A 229 5.49 -9.89 -1.69
N VAL A 230 4.45 -10.64 -1.34
CA VAL A 230 3.93 -10.73 0.03
C VAL A 230 4.92 -11.37 1.02
N TYR A 231 4.90 -10.85 2.25
CA TYR A 231 5.55 -11.43 3.44
C TYR A 231 5.05 -12.88 3.71
N PRO A 232 5.83 -13.79 4.34
CA PRO A 232 7.16 -13.57 4.88
C PRO A 232 8.28 -13.73 3.85
N ASP A 233 9.45 -13.10 4.14
CA ASP A 233 10.69 -13.20 3.39
C ASP A 233 10.68 -12.71 1.94
N HIS A 234 9.51 -12.34 1.39
CA HIS A 234 9.34 -11.77 0.04
C HIS A 234 10.04 -12.58 -1.07
N PRO A 235 9.83 -13.92 -1.16
CA PRO A 235 10.59 -14.76 -2.10
C PRO A 235 10.35 -14.36 -3.55
N ALA A 236 9.18 -13.83 -3.91
CA ALA A 236 8.88 -13.33 -5.24
C ALA A 236 9.80 -12.16 -5.63
N PHE A 237 10.11 -11.23 -4.70
CA PHE A 237 11.06 -10.16 -4.97
C PHE A 237 12.44 -10.72 -5.35
N TYR A 238 12.99 -11.63 -4.56
CA TYR A 238 14.33 -12.19 -4.84
C TYR A 238 14.35 -13.01 -6.12
N LYS A 239 13.29 -13.74 -6.40
CA LYS A 239 13.14 -14.49 -7.65
C LYS A 239 13.15 -13.56 -8.86
N PHE A 240 12.44 -12.45 -8.80
CA PHE A 240 12.27 -11.51 -9.93
C PHE A 240 13.22 -10.31 -9.90
N LYS A 241 14.15 -10.25 -8.93
CA LYS A 241 15.09 -9.12 -8.78
C LYS A 241 15.93 -8.87 -10.04
N GLY A 242 16.38 -9.93 -10.71
CA GLY A 242 17.11 -9.81 -11.99
C GLY A 242 16.26 -9.17 -13.09
N TYR A 243 14.97 -9.49 -13.15
CA TYR A 243 14.01 -8.87 -14.07
C TYR A 243 13.76 -7.40 -13.72
N LEU A 244 13.59 -7.09 -12.43
CA LEU A 244 13.49 -5.71 -11.95
C LEU A 244 14.74 -4.90 -12.29
N ASN A 245 15.95 -5.45 -12.09
CA ASN A 245 17.20 -4.79 -12.48
C ASN A 245 17.21 -4.41 -13.96
N LYS A 246 16.75 -5.32 -14.84
CA LYS A 246 16.66 -5.05 -16.27
C LYS A 246 15.68 -3.89 -16.57
N ILE A 247 14.50 -3.89 -15.96
CA ILE A 247 13.51 -2.81 -16.13
C ILE A 247 14.07 -1.48 -15.63
N LEU A 248 14.74 -1.47 -14.47
CA LEU A 248 15.27 -0.27 -13.84
C LEU A 248 16.58 0.22 -14.46
N GLY A 249 17.24 -0.58 -15.30
CA GLY A 249 18.56 -0.27 -15.85
C GLY A 249 19.69 -0.33 -14.80
N LEU A 250 19.55 -1.17 -13.78
CA LEU A 250 20.51 -1.43 -12.72
C LEU A 250 21.35 -2.66 -13.11
N PHE A 251 22.55 -2.46 -13.66
CA PHE A 251 23.49 -3.51 -14.05
C PHE A 251 24.75 -3.45 -13.20
#